data_9dcb2fd92ee8534fc4feac89a4eb9c42
#
_entry.id   9dcb2fd92ee8534fc4feac89a4eb9c42
#
_cell.length_a   1.000
_cell.length_b   1.000
_cell.length_c   1.000
_cell.angle_alpha   90.00
_cell.angle_beta   90.00
_cell.angle_gamma   90.00
#
_symmetry.space_group_name_H-M   'P 1'
#
loop_
_entity.id
_entity.type
_entity.pdbx_description
1 polymer ?
#
loop_
_entity_poly.entity_id
_entity_poly.type
_entity_poly.pdbx_seq_one_letter_code
_entity_poly.pdbx_strand_id
1 'polypeptide(L)'
;MPLLVTGTIGIDSIETPTQKQEGVVGGSCAHFAAAASLYGPVRLVAAVGGDWPESHRQALRAFKNIDMSGLEERPQGRTFAWGGKYLDDVNQRETIYTELGVLDEAPPEVPASFQDSDTLFLANSHPAEQLTMLERVPGQKLCVADTMNLWIDIAQPELRTLLARVDGLVLNDQEAIELTGCTNAVSAGDAILEMGPSFVVVKKGEHGCLLRSSEGTVVLPAFPARQKDVVDPTGAGDSFAGGMMGHLARTGDHSFETLREALAWGTITASFAIRDFGLGGLAGLSTDDLKQRLADFRKVSSF
;
A
#
# COMPACT_ATOMS: atom_id res chain seq x y z
N MET A 1 9.23 -7.65 -13.94
CA MET A 1 8.15 -8.68 -13.93
C MET A 1 6.80 -7.98 -13.88
N PRO A 2 5.71 -8.54 -14.42
CA PRO A 2 4.40 -7.92 -14.32
C PRO A 2 3.96 -7.86 -12.86
N LEU A 3 3.67 -6.66 -12.35
CA LEU A 3 3.16 -6.41 -11.01
C LEU A 3 1.65 -6.19 -11.08
N LEU A 4 0.89 -7.02 -10.37
CA LEU A 4 -0.54 -6.85 -10.18
C LEU A 4 -0.82 -6.35 -8.77
N VAL A 5 -1.71 -5.37 -8.65
CA VAL A 5 -2.27 -4.93 -7.38
C VAL A 5 -3.79 -5.07 -7.40
N THR A 6 -4.33 -5.54 -6.29
CA THR A 6 -5.77 -5.54 -6.03
C THR A 6 -6.05 -4.98 -4.64
N GLY A 7 -7.21 -4.38 -4.46
CA GLY A 7 -7.63 -3.77 -3.20
C GLY A 7 -8.64 -2.65 -3.42
N THR A 8 -8.71 -1.72 -2.49
CA THR A 8 -9.71 -0.66 -2.50
C THR A 8 -9.34 0.50 -3.42
N ILE A 9 -10.33 0.99 -4.17
CA ILE A 9 -10.34 2.33 -4.77
C ILE A 9 -11.49 3.10 -4.14
N GLY A 10 -11.25 4.32 -3.70
CA GLY A 10 -12.22 5.07 -2.92
C GLY A 10 -12.37 6.53 -3.31
N ILE A 11 -13.40 7.14 -2.74
CA ILE A 11 -13.63 8.59 -2.71
C ILE A 11 -13.44 9.02 -1.26
N ASP A 12 -12.31 9.67 -0.97
CA ASP A 12 -11.93 9.99 0.39
C ASP A 12 -12.25 11.45 0.75
N SER A 13 -12.55 11.67 2.03
CA SER A 13 -12.66 13.00 2.65
C SER A 13 -11.67 13.10 3.79
N ILE A 14 -10.74 14.02 3.67
CA ILE A 14 -9.58 14.10 4.56
C ILE A 14 -9.57 15.47 5.25
N GLU A 15 -9.50 15.46 6.57
CA GLU A 15 -9.29 16.64 7.40
C GLU A 15 -7.94 16.52 8.12
N THR A 16 -7.06 17.48 7.89
CA THR A 16 -5.80 17.64 8.62
C THR A 16 -5.88 18.85 9.53
N PRO A 17 -4.97 19.07 10.47
CA PRO A 17 -5.00 20.25 11.35
C PRO A 17 -5.04 21.60 10.62
N THR A 18 -4.60 21.62 9.36
CA THR A 18 -4.47 22.87 8.59
C THR A 18 -5.39 22.97 7.38
N GLN A 19 -5.93 21.86 6.88
CA GLN A 19 -6.67 21.81 5.62
C GLN A 19 -7.75 20.72 5.66
N LYS A 20 -8.79 20.91 4.82
CA LYS A 20 -9.80 19.89 4.56
C LYS A 20 -9.99 19.74 3.06
N GLN A 21 -10.03 18.49 2.58
CA GLN A 21 -10.30 18.16 1.20
C GLN A 21 -11.34 17.05 1.12
N GLU A 22 -12.38 17.26 0.31
CA GLU A 22 -13.43 16.28 0.09
C GLU A 22 -13.37 15.75 -1.35
N GLY A 23 -13.76 14.49 -1.54
CA GLY A 23 -13.84 13.88 -2.86
C GLY A 23 -12.49 13.72 -3.55
N VAL A 24 -11.44 13.35 -2.80
CA VAL A 24 -10.14 13.02 -3.40
C VAL A 24 -10.07 11.55 -3.80
N VAL A 25 -9.18 11.23 -4.74
CA VAL A 25 -8.88 9.83 -5.07
C VAL A 25 -8.27 9.17 -3.86
N GLY A 26 -8.89 8.11 -3.38
CA GLY A 26 -8.45 7.33 -2.25
C GLY A 26 -8.40 5.83 -2.52
N GLY A 27 -8.18 5.10 -1.45
CA GLY A 27 -8.08 3.65 -1.46
C GLY A 27 -6.65 3.13 -1.64
N SER A 28 -6.35 2.03 -0.96
CA SER A 28 -5.02 1.42 -0.88
C SER A 28 -4.48 1.04 -2.27
N CYS A 29 -5.33 0.48 -3.14
CA CYS A 29 -4.95 0.07 -4.49
C CYS A 29 -4.57 1.27 -5.38
N ALA A 30 -5.27 2.41 -5.25
CA ALA A 30 -4.98 3.60 -6.04
C ALA A 30 -3.61 4.22 -5.66
N HIS A 31 -3.34 4.41 -4.38
CA HIS A 31 -2.06 4.94 -3.89
C HIS A 31 -0.90 4.00 -4.22
N PHE A 32 -1.09 2.69 -4.00
CA PHE A 32 -0.09 1.70 -4.36
C PHE A 32 0.21 1.73 -5.86
N ALA A 33 -0.83 1.67 -6.72
CA ALA A 33 -0.65 1.62 -8.17
C ALA A 33 0.07 2.87 -8.69
N ALA A 34 -0.30 4.06 -8.22
CA ALA A 34 0.36 5.31 -8.57
C ALA A 34 1.85 5.27 -8.21
N ALA A 35 2.18 4.87 -6.98
CA ALA A 35 3.55 4.76 -6.49
C ALA A 35 4.37 3.72 -7.26
N ALA A 36 3.83 2.49 -7.43
CA ALA A 36 4.52 1.40 -8.12
C ALA A 36 4.76 1.72 -9.61
N SER A 37 3.85 2.46 -10.24
CA SER A 37 3.95 2.84 -11.66
C SER A 37 5.16 3.72 -11.98
N LEU A 38 5.76 4.35 -10.98
CA LEU A 38 7.01 5.12 -11.12
C LEU A 38 8.23 4.21 -11.40
N TYR A 39 8.09 2.91 -11.15
CA TYR A 39 9.14 1.90 -11.29
C TYR A 39 8.96 0.98 -12.51
N GLY A 40 7.75 0.85 -13.01
CA GLY A 40 7.42 -0.03 -14.14
C GLY A 40 5.92 -0.23 -14.33
N PRO A 41 5.53 -1.13 -15.24
CA PRO A 41 4.13 -1.44 -15.51
C PRO A 41 3.42 -2.06 -14.29
N VAL A 42 2.19 -1.59 -14.04
CA VAL A 42 1.31 -2.05 -12.97
C VAL A 42 -0.04 -2.43 -13.56
N ARG A 43 -0.53 -3.61 -13.23
CA ARG A 43 -1.86 -4.13 -13.55
C ARG A 43 -2.77 -3.88 -12.36
N LEU A 44 -3.80 -3.06 -12.55
CA LEU A 44 -4.73 -2.69 -11.49
C LEU A 44 -6.01 -3.49 -11.61
N VAL A 45 -6.38 -4.20 -10.54
CA VAL A 45 -7.65 -4.95 -10.43
C VAL A 45 -8.41 -4.45 -9.21
N ALA A 46 -9.53 -3.80 -9.44
CA ALA A 46 -10.38 -3.22 -8.39
C ALA A 46 -11.80 -3.00 -8.91
N ALA A 47 -12.75 -2.70 -8.02
CA ALA A 47 -14.09 -2.30 -8.38
C ALA A 47 -14.41 -0.89 -7.92
N VAL A 48 -15.23 -0.16 -8.74
CA VAL A 48 -15.76 1.16 -8.41
C VAL A 48 -17.25 1.19 -8.74
N GLY A 49 -18.00 2.06 -8.09
CA GLY A 49 -19.42 2.28 -8.37
C GLY A 49 -19.65 3.20 -9.57
N GLY A 50 -20.91 3.35 -9.96
CA GLY A 50 -21.33 4.28 -11.04
C GLY A 50 -21.18 5.75 -10.67
N ASP A 51 -20.90 6.05 -9.40
CA ASP A 51 -20.61 7.39 -8.89
C ASP A 51 -19.11 7.76 -8.95
N TRP A 52 -18.25 6.87 -9.48
CA TRP A 52 -16.81 7.13 -9.63
C TRP A 52 -16.54 8.31 -10.56
N PRO A 53 -15.96 9.43 -10.08
CA PRO A 53 -15.80 10.63 -10.90
C PRO A 53 -14.81 10.43 -12.05
N GLU A 54 -15.13 10.99 -13.22
CA GLU A 54 -14.21 10.98 -14.37
C GLU A 54 -12.88 11.69 -14.07
N SER A 55 -12.88 12.72 -13.20
CA SER A 55 -11.66 13.39 -12.71
C SER A 55 -10.72 12.42 -12.01
N HIS A 56 -11.25 11.47 -11.23
CA HIS A 56 -10.46 10.45 -10.55
C HIS A 56 -9.88 9.43 -11.54
N ARG A 57 -10.67 9.05 -12.54
CA ARG A 57 -10.20 8.21 -13.65
C ARG A 57 -9.05 8.86 -14.40
N GLN A 58 -9.15 10.18 -14.65
CA GLN A 58 -8.10 10.96 -15.30
C GLN A 58 -6.85 11.07 -14.41
N ALA A 59 -7.01 11.24 -13.11
CA ALA A 59 -5.90 11.27 -12.17
C ALA A 59 -5.08 9.96 -12.21
N LEU A 60 -5.75 8.78 -12.22
CA LEU A 60 -5.05 7.50 -12.39
C LEU A 60 -4.44 7.34 -13.79
N ARG A 61 -5.12 7.76 -14.86
CA ARG A 61 -4.60 7.71 -16.24
C ARG A 61 -3.38 8.60 -16.46
N ALA A 62 -3.14 9.59 -15.61
CA ALA A 62 -1.93 10.41 -15.67
C ALA A 62 -0.66 9.59 -15.40
N PHE A 63 -0.78 8.48 -14.66
CA PHE A 63 0.29 7.51 -14.42
C PHE A 63 0.32 6.49 -15.57
N LYS A 64 1.16 6.76 -16.57
CA LYS A 64 1.17 6.05 -17.87
C LYS A 64 1.44 4.54 -17.80
N ASN A 65 2.02 4.08 -16.71
CA ASN A 65 2.37 2.68 -16.51
C ASN A 65 1.26 1.88 -15.80
N ILE A 66 0.11 2.48 -15.48
CA ILE A 66 -1.02 1.75 -14.90
C ILE A 66 -1.91 1.22 -16.01
N ASP A 67 -2.04 -0.10 -16.10
CA ASP A 67 -3.05 -0.76 -16.91
C ASP A 67 -4.33 -0.93 -16.08
N MET A 68 -5.35 -0.17 -16.44
CA MET A 68 -6.65 -0.12 -15.77
C MET A 68 -7.68 -1.06 -16.40
N SER A 69 -7.30 -1.97 -17.31
CA SER A 69 -8.26 -2.89 -17.94
C SER A 69 -8.90 -3.89 -16.96
N GLY A 70 -8.33 -4.03 -15.76
CA GLY A 70 -8.91 -4.77 -14.64
C GLY A 70 -9.78 -3.94 -13.69
N LEU A 71 -10.03 -2.66 -13.99
CA LEU A 71 -10.94 -1.84 -13.20
C LEU A 71 -12.39 -2.10 -13.62
N GLU A 72 -13.13 -2.76 -12.74
CA GLU A 72 -14.55 -3.08 -12.93
C GLU A 72 -15.42 -1.91 -12.47
N GLU A 73 -16.30 -1.43 -13.35
CA GLU A 73 -17.30 -0.42 -13.00
C GLU A 73 -18.65 -1.08 -12.77
N ARG A 74 -19.26 -0.83 -11.62
CA ARG A 74 -20.58 -1.34 -11.19
C ARG A 74 -21.60 -0.20 -11.17
N PRO A 75 -22.32 0.03 -12.26
CA PRO A 75 -23.16 1.23 -12.43
C PRO A 75 -24.27 1.39 -11.39
N GLN A 76 -24.72 0.30 -10.76
CA GLN A 76 -25.78 0.32 -9.74
C GLN A 76 -25.24 0.44 -8.30
N GLY A 77 -23.92 0.21 -8.11
CA GLY A 77 -23.23 0.31 -6.84
C GLY A 77 -22.70 1.72 -6.58
N ARG A 78 -22.32 1.96 -5.33
CA ARG A 78 -21.57 3.14 -4.93
C ARG A 78 -20.11 2.76 -4.73
N THR A 79 -19.21 3.66 -5.07
CA THR A 79 -17.78 3.51 -4.79
C THR A 79 -17.55 3.52 -3.28
N PHE A 80 -16.58 2.73 -2.81
CA PHE A 80 -16.08 2.81 -1.45
C PHE A 80 -15.74 4.26 -1.09
N ALA A 81 -16.13 4.68 0.11
CA ALA A 81 -15.82 6.02 0.60
C ALA A 81 -15.33 5.97 2.04
N TRP A 82 -14.30 6.76 2.31
CA TRP A 82 -13.73 6.86 3.64
C TRP A 82 -13.56 8.33 4.03
N GLY A 83 -13.87 8.63 5.30
CA GLY A 83 -13.62 9.93 5.89
C GLY A 83 -12.70 9.81 7.08
N GLY A 84 -11.61 10.57 7.09
CA GLY A 84 -10.63 10.59 8.16
C GLY A 84 -10.24 11.98 8.61
N LYS A 85 -9.95 12.10 9.91
CA LYS A 85 -9.44 13.30 10.53
C LYS A 85 -8.12 13.02 11.21
N TYR A 86 -7.07 13.71 10.80
CA TYR A 86 -5.77 13.69 11.46
C TYR A 86 -5.73 14.70 12.60
N LEU A 87 -5.13 14.27 13.71
CA LEU A 87 -4.94 15.12 14.88
C LEU A 87 -3.66 15.96 14.74
N ASP A 88 -3.34 16.78 15.76
CA ASP A 88 -2.11 17.58 15.77
C ASP A 88 -0.85 16.71 15.62
N ASP A 89 -0.87 15.50 16.18
CA ASP A 89 0.05 14.42 15.82
C ASP A 89 -0.51 13.69 14.59
N VAL A 90 0.05 13.97 13.42
CA VAL A 90 -0.39 13.39 12.13
C VAL A 90 -0.20 11.88 12.01
N ASN A 91 0.44 11.23 12.99
CA ASN A 91 0.47 9.78 13.10
C ASN A 91 -0.83 9.23 13.70
N GLN A 92 -1.66 10.08 14.31
CA GLN A 92 -2.94 9.74 14.89
C GLN A 92 -4.10 10.23 14.02
N ARG A 93 -5.02 9.33 13.72
CA ARG A 93 -6.22 9.64 12.94
C ARG A 93 -7.46 9.05 13.57
N GLU A 94 -8.58 9.72 13.35
CA GLU A 94 -9.93 9.24 13.65
C GLU A 94 -10.63 8.92 12.34
N THR A 95 -11.25 7.74 12.24
CA THR A 95 -12.16 7.44 11.14
C THR A 95 -13.51 8.04 11.45
N ILE A 96 -13.99 8.93 10.58
CA ILE A 96 -15.29 9.59 10.72
C ILE A 96 -16.39 8.70 10.15
N TYR A 97 -16.16 8.10 8.99
CA TYR A 97 -17.07 7.14 8.34
C TYR A 97 -16.31 6.18 7.43
N THR A 98 -16.91 5.03 7.19
CA THR A 98 -16.49 4.04 6.18
C THR A 98 -17.76 3.52 5.50
N GLU A 99 -17.89 3.76 4.20
CA GLU A 99 -18.97 3.26 3.37
C GLU A 99 -18.39 2.23 2.40
N LEU A 100 -18.71 0.95 2.59
CA LEU A 100 -18.08 -0.14 1.81
C LEU A 100 -18.52 -0.12 0.34
N GLY A 101 -19.77 0.24 0.05
CA GLY A 101 -20.25 0.31 -1.32
C GLY A 101 -20.04 -1.01 -2.07
N VAL A 102 -19.41 -0.94 -3.24
CA VAL A 102 -19.14 -2.12 -4.08
C VAL A 102 -18.18 -3.14 -3.45
N LEU A 103 -17.52 -2.80 -2.35
CA LEU A 103 -16.65 -3.74 -1.62
C LEU A 103 -17.46 -4.77 -0.81
N ASP A 104 -18.76 -4.53 -0.56
CA ASP A 104 -19.67 -5.55 0.02
C ASP A 104 -20.13 -6.61 -1.00
N GLU A 105 -19.77 -6.44 -2.25
CA GLU A 105 -20.11 -7.34 -3.33
C GLU A 105 -18.98 -8.36 -3.59
N ALA A 106 -19.16 -9.23 -4.58
CA ALA A 106 -18.13 -10.20 -4.95
C ALA A 106 -16.83 -9.49 -5.41
N PRO A 107 -15.64 -10.06 -5.10
CA PRO A 107 -14.37 -9.52 -5.59
C PRO A 107 -14.33 -9.35 -7.11
N PRO A 108 -13.64 -8.32 -7.64
CA PRO A 108 -13.55 -8.07 -9.08
C PRO A 108 -12.85 -9.24 -9.81
N GLU A 109 -13.20 -9.44 -11.08
CA GLU A 109 -12.57 -10.47 -11.89
C GLU A 109 -11.17 -10.06 -12.34
N VAL A 110 -10.23 -11.02 -12.34
CA VAL A 110 -8.89 -10.82 -12.88
C VAL A 110 -8.93 -11.10 -14.39
N PRO A 111 -8.62 -10.11 -15.25
CA PRO A 111 -8.54 -10.34 -16.69
C PRO A 111 -7.58 -11.49 -17.03
N ALA A 112 -7.93 -12.32 -18.01
CA ALA A 112 -7.09 -13.45 -18.43
C ALA A 112 -5.64 -13.01 -18.79
N SER A 113 -5.50 -11.81 -19.37
CA SER A 113 -4.20 -11.20 -19.68
C SER A 113 -3.38 -10.80 -18.45
N PHE A 114 -3.96 -10.84 -17.24
CA PHE A 114 -3.28 -10.49 -15.98
C PHE A 114 -2.89 -11.72 -15.15
N GLN A 115 -3.40 -12.90 -15.50
CA GLN A 115 -3.15 -14.14 -14.75
C GLN A 115 -1.69 -14.62 -14.80
N ASP A 116 -0.90 -14.10 -15.74
CA ASP A 116 0.55 -14.34 -15.85
C ASP A 116 1.40 -13.35 -15.02
N SER A 117 0.81 -12.65 -14.08
CA SER A 117 1.53 -11.72 -13.20
C SER A 117 2.46 -12.46 -12.25
N ASP A 118 3.75 -12.15 -12.31
CA ASP A 118 4.79 -12.77 -11.47
C ASP A 118 4.79 -12.22 -10.03
N THR A 119 4.33 -10.99 -9.86
CA THR A 119 4.34 -10.29 -8.57
C THR A 119 2.92 -9.83 -8.26
N LEU A 120 2.43 -10.17 -7.08
CA LEU A 120 1.08 -9.84 -6.62
C LEU A 120 1.17 -9.03 -5.32
N PHE A 121 0.47 -7.91 -5.27
CA PHE A 121 0.23 -7.19 -4.03
C PHE A 121 -1.26 -7.18 -3.70
N LEU A 122 -1.58 -7.77 -2.56
CA LEU A 122 -2.92 -7.80 -1.99
C LEU A 122 -3.05 -6.60 -1.05
N ALA A 123 -3.41 -5.44 -1.63
CA ALA A 123 -3.61 -4.23 -0.86
C ALA A 123 -4.82 -4.38 0.07
N ASN A 124 -4.93 -3.48 1.05
CA ASN A 124 -5.93 -3.56 2.10
C ASN A 124 -7.36 -3.79 1.56
N SER A 125 -7.91 -4.95 1.89
CA SER A 125 -9.30 -5.38 1.70
C SER A 125 -9.62 -6.53 2.67
N HIS A 126 -10.86 -7.02 2.65
CA HIS A 126 -11.23 -8.17 3.50
C HIS A 126 -10.34 -9.39 3.20
N PRO A 127 -9.75 -10.08 4.20
CA PRO A 127 -8.82 -11.20 3.96
C PRO A 127 -9.39 -12.35 3.13
N ALA A 128 -10.71 -12.60 3.19
CA ALA A 128 -11.36 -13.60 2.32
C ALA A 128 -11.34 -13.19 0.84
N GLU A 129 -11.43 -11.89 0.56
CA GLU A 129 -11.28 -11.38 -0.80
C GLU A 129 -9.83 -11.48 -1.27
N GLN A 130 -8.88 -11.13 -0.41
CA GLN A 130 -7.44 -11.28 -0.69
C GLN A 130 -7.11 -12.75 -1.01
N LEU A 131 -7.68 -13.72 -0.27
CA LEU A 131 -7.55 -15.15 -0.56
C LEU A 131 -8.13 -15.51 -1.93
N THR A 132 -9.31 -14.99 -2.27
CA THR A 132 -9.92 -15.20 -3.58
C THR A 132 -9.05 -14.64 -4.71
N MET A 133 -8.49 -13.44 -4.53
CA MET A 133 -7.61 -12.83 -5.52
C MET A 133 -6.28 -13.59 -5.67
N LEU A 134 -5.72 -14.10 -4.58
CA LEU A 134 -4.55 -14.97 -4.61
C LEU A 134 -4.80 -16.23 -5.48
N GLU A 135 -5.98 -16.82 -5.39
CA GLU A 135 -6.36 -17.99 -6.19
C GLU A 135 -6.56 -17.69 -7.68
N ARG A 136 -6.97 -16.44 -8.01
CA ARG A 136 -7.15 -16.00 -9.39
C ARG A 136 -5.84 -15.69 -10.13
N VAL A 137 -4.71 -15.62 -9.41
CA VAL A 137 -3.37 -15.36 -9.98
C VAL A 137 -2.40 -16.47 -9.57
N PRO A 138 -2.58 -17.70 -10.07
CA PRO A 138 -1.85 -18.89 -9.57
C PRO A 138 -0.37 -18.96 -9.97
N GLY A 139 0.09 -18.07 -10.85
CA GLY A 139 1.46 -18.06 -11.37
C GLY A 139 2.44 -17.13 -10.67
N GLN A 140 2.00 -16.43 -9.61
CA GLN A 140 2.85 -15.47 -8.90
C GLN A 140 4.05 -16.16 -8.25
N LYS A 141 5.19 -15.46 -8.29
CA LYS A 141 6.47 -15.85 -7.65
C LYS A 141 6.73 -15.10 -6.36
N LEU A 142 6.03 -13.97 -6.19
CA LEU A 142 6.04 -13.16 -5.00
C LEU A 142 4.63 -12.65 -4.74
N CYS A 143 4.08 -12.97 -3.58
CA CYS A 143 2.83 -12.43 -3.08
C CYS A 143 3.06 -11.71 -1.74
N VAL A 144 2.72 -10.43 -1.69
CA VAL A 144 2.80 -9.63 -0.47
C VAL A 144 1.42 -9.06 -0.16
N ALA A 145 1.02 -9.12 1.10
CA ALA A 145 -0.25 -8.59 1.56
C ALA A 145 -0.06 -7.35 2.44
N ASP A 146 -1.08 -6.52 2.49
CA ASP A 146 -1.30 -5.49 3.50
C ASP A 146 -2.58 -5.83 4.28
N THR A 147 -2.75 -5.23 5.45
CA THR A 147 -3.94 -5.38 6.29
C THR A 147 -4.23 -4.08 7.02
N MET A 148 -5.30 -4.05 7.82
CA MET A 148 -5.60 -2.95 8.73
C MET A 148 -6.25 -3.45 10.02
N ASN A 149 -6.29 -2.59 11.04
CA ASN A 149 -6.87 -2.88 12.34
C ASN A 149 -8.31 -3.46 12.27
N LEU A 150 -9.15 -2.98 11.35
CA LEU A 150 -10.50 -3.52 11.18
C LEU A 150 -10.50 -5.04 10.95
N TRP A 151 -9.67 -5.52 10.02
CA TRP A 151 -9.60 -6.94 9.70
C TRP A 151 -8.91 -7.77 10.77
N ILE A 152 -7.94 -7.18 11.47
CA ILE A 152 -7.30 -7.78 12.64
C ILE A 152 -8.34 -8.03 13.74
N ASP A 153 -9.31 -7.13 13.90
CA ASP A 153 -10.37 -7.24 14.91
C ASP A 153 -11.47 -8.22 14.49
N ILE A 154 -12.02 -8.09 13.27
CA ILE A 154 -13.26 -8.82 12.89
C ILE A 154 -13.06 -10.03 11.97
N ALA A 155 -11.89 -10.21 11.33
CA ALA A 155 -11.62 -11.25 10.32
C ALA A 155 -10.29 -12.01 10.58
N GLN A 156 -9.95 -12.21 11.85
CA GLN A 156 -8.68 -12.82 12.25
C GLN A 156 -8.46 -14.26 11.73
N PRO A 157 -9.49 -15.14 11.67
CA PRO A 157 -9.32 -16.49 11.12
C PRO A 157 -8.92 -16.48 9.64
N GLU A 158 -9.57 -15.65 8.83
CA GLU A 158 -9.29 -15.47 7.40
C GLU A 158 -7.91 -14.84 7.20
N LEU A 159 -7.57 -13.84 8.02
CA LEU A 159 -6.26 -13.20 7.98
C LEU A 159 -5.14 -14.21 8.29
N ARG A 160 -5.28 -15.06 9.29
CA ARG A 160 -4.31 -16.13 9.58
C ARG A 160 -4.18 -17.13 8.43
N THR A 161 -5.29 -17.44 7.76
CA THR A 161 -5.27 -18.30 6.57
C THR A 161 -4.51 -17.65 5.42
N LEU A 162 -4.69 -16.35 5.23
CA LEU A 162 -3.96 -15.57 4.24
C LEU A 162 -2.46 -15.52 4.55
N LEU A 163 -2.09 -15.23 5.79
CA LEU A 163 -0.68 -15.15 6.21
C LEU A 163 0.09 -16.45 5.96
N ALA A 164 -0.55 -17.60 6.11
CA ALA A 164 0.06 -18.89 5.80
C ALA A 164 0.30 -19.13 4.27
N ARG A 165 -0.16 -18.22 3.40
CA ARG A 165 -0.14 -18.38 1.94
C ARG A 165 0.61 -17.27 1.19
N VAL A 166 1.00 -16.20 1.88
CA VAL A 166 1.74 -15.08 1.28
C VAL A 166 3.22 -15.13 1.66
N ASP A 167 4.07 -14.58 0.81
CA ASP A 167 5.52 -14.52 1.04
C ASP A 167 5.90 -13.39 1.99
N GLY A 168 5.13 -12.29 1.99
CA GLY A 168 5.41 -11.14 2.83
C GLY A 168 4.16 -10.43 3.35
N LEU A 169 4.32 -9.73 4.47
CA LEU A 169 3.30 -8.85 5.04
C LEU A 169 3.89 -7.45 5.25
N VAL A 170 3.14 -6.42 4.85
CA VAL A 170 3.46 -5.02 5.10
C VAL A 170 2.35 -4.42 5.94
N LEU A 171 2.65 -3.91 7.13
CA LEU A 171 1.65 -3.32 8.03
C LEU A 171 2.31 -2.21 8.87
N ASN A 172 1.52 -1.44 9.63
CA ASN A 172 2.08 -0.48 10.57
C ASN A 172 2.39 -1.14 11.94
N ASP A 173 3.08 -0.43 12.80
CA ASP A 173 3.50 -0.95 14.11
C ASP A 173 2.32 -1.18 15.07
N GLN A 174 1.29 -0.36 15.02
CA GLN A 174 0.08 -0.57 15.82
C GLN A 174 -0.64 -1.85 15.37
N GLU A 175 -0.84 -2.03 14.07
CA GLU A 175 -1.43 -3.24 13.48
C GLU A 175 -0.62 -4.49 13.84
N ALA A 176 0.72 -4.40 13.80
CA ALA A 176 1.59 -5.51 14.18
C ALA A 176 1.43 -5.90 15.65
N ILE A 177 1.32 -4.91 16.54
CA ILE A 177 1.10 -5.11 17.97
C ILE A 177 -0.31 -5.69 18.23
N GLU A 178 -1.35 -5.16 17.58
CA GLU A 178 -2.72 -5.66 17.69
C GLU A 178 -2.86 -7.11 17.21
N LEU A 179 -2.25 -7.43 16.07
CA LEU A 179 -2.29 -8.79 15.48
C LEU A 179 -1.63 -9.84 16.38
N THR A 180 -0.55 -9.47 17.06
CA THR A 180 0.30 -10.43 17.79
C THR A 180 0.15 -10.38 19.30
N GLY A 181 -0.35 -9.28 19.85
CA GLY A 181 -0.34 -9.01 21.30
C GLY A 181 1.06 -8.69 21.86
N CYS A 182 2.06 -8.52 21.02
CA CYS A 182 3.41 -8.14 21.42
C CYS A 182 3.49 -6.67 21.84
N THR A 183 4.54 -6.29 22.56
CA THR A 183 4.70 -4.92 23.07
C THR A 183 5.65 -4.04 22.23
N ASN A 184 6.28 -4.60 21.20
CA ASN A 184 7.18 -3.87 20.31
C ASN A 184 7.22 -4.51 18.92
N ALA A 185 7.62 -3.70 17.92
CA ALA A 185 7.62 -4.07 16.52
C ALA A 185 8.58 -5.24 16.17
N VAL A 186 9.68 -5.42 16.90
CA VAL A 186 10.63 -6.51 16.63
C VAL A 186 9.99 -7.85 17.01
N SER A 187 9.48 -7.95 18.25
CA SER A 187 8.80 -9.17 18.71
C SER A 187 7.52 -9.46 17.91
N ALA A 188 6.79 -8.41 17.51
CA ALA A 188 5.63 -8.57 16.62
C ALA A 188 6.05 -9.13 15.26
N GLY A 189 7.14 -8.64 14.68
CA GLY A 189 7.68 -9.18 13.43
C GLY A 189 8.06 -10.65 13.54
N ASP A 190 8.71 -11.07 14.64
CA ASP A 190 9.03 -12.48 14.89
C ASP A 190 7.78 -13.35 14.98
N ALA A 191 6.76 -12.90 15.73
CA ALA A 191 5.50 -13.62 15.87
C ALA A 191 4.73 -13.73 14.54
N ILE A 192 4.80 -12.71 13.67
CA ILE A 192 4.17 -12.75 12.34
C ILE A 192 4.90 -13.73 11.41
N LEU A 193 6.23 -13.82 11.46
CA LEU A 193 6.98 -14.83 10.70
C LEU A 193 6.53 -16.27 11.06
N GLU A 194 6.21 -16.53 12.32
CA GLU A 194 5.66 -17.82 12.76
C GLU A 194 4.24 -18.11 12.21
N MET A 195 3.53 -17.09 11.71
CA MET A 195 2.21 -17.25 11.07
C MET A 195 2.29 -17.65 9.60
N GLY A 196 3.50 -17.59 8.96
CA GLY A 196 3.70 -18.04 7.59
C GLY A 196 4.59 -17.22 6.69
N PRO A 197 4.51 -15.85 6.71
CA PRO A 197 5.31 -15.05 5.79
C PRO A 197 6.81 -15.26 5.96
N SER A 198 7.57 -15.20 4.86
CA SER A 198 9.04 -15.28 4.87
C SER A 198 9.69 -13.98 5.34
N PHE A 199 8.99 -12.86 5.16
CA PHE A 199 9.41 -11.55 5.65
C PHE A 199 8.23 -10.69 6.07
N VAL A 200 8.51 -9.76 6.97
CA VAL A 200 7.55 -8.77 7.47
C VAL A 200 8.16 -7.39 7.43
N VAL A 201 7.42 -6.42 6.92
CA VAL A 201 7.80 -5.00 6.95
C VAL A 201 6.85 -4.25 7.86
N VAL A 202 7.37 -3.73 8.97
CA VAL A 202 6.63 -2.93 9.93
C VAL A 202 6.93 -1.45 9.68
N LYS A 203 5.93 -0.71 9.21
CA LYS A 203 5.97 0.74 8.98
C LYS A 203 5.77 1.47 10.32
N LYS A 204 6.55 2.52 10.59
CA LYS A 204 6.53 3.26 11.86
C LYS A 204 6.36 4.77 11.65
N GLY A 205 5.65 5.17 10.61
CA GLY A 205 5.43 6.57 10.27
C GLY A 205 6.73 7.37 10.16
N GLU A 206 6.83 8.45 10.88
CA GLU A 206 8.03 9.32 10.90
C GLU A 206 9.29 8.67 11.49
N HIS A 207 9.14 7.52 12.15
CA HIS A 207 10.24 6.75 12.72
C HIS A 207 10.81 5.71 11.74
N GLY A 208 10.31 5.64 10.51
CA GLY A 208 10.83 4.77 9.46
C GLY A 208 10.18 3.39 9.39
N CYS A 209 10.98 2.35 9.16
CA CYS A 209 10.48 0.99 9.01
C CYS A 209 11.46 -0.06 9.51
N LEU A 210 10.92 -1.25 9.77
CA LEU A 210 11.63 -2.45 10.18
C LEU A 210 11.30 -3.58 9.21
N LEU A 211 12.31 -4.26 8.66
CA LEU A 211 12.19 -5.54 7.98
C LEU A 211 12.63 -6.66 8.93
N ARG A 212 11.83 -7.70 9.04
CA ARG A 212 12.18 -8.95 9.71
C ARG A 212 12.07 -10.13 8.74
N SER A 213 13.06 -10.98 8.73
CA SER A 213 13.07 -12.29 8.06
C SER A 213 13.97 -13.25 8.82
N SER A 214 14.02 -14.53 8.36
CA SER A 214 14.97 -15.52 8.91
C SER A 214 16.43 -15.14 8.66
N GLU A 215 16.71 -14.32 7.62
CA GLU A 215 18.07 -13.89 7.27
C GLU A 215 18.56 -12.71 8.12
N GLY A 216 17.64 -11.96 8.75
CA GLY A 216 18.04 -10.86 9.61
C GLY A 216 16.99 -9.78 9.82
N THR A 217 17.50 -8.64 10.31
CA THR A 217 16.71 -7.43 10.58
C THR A 217 17.35 -6.25 9.87
N VAL A 218 16.51 -5.44 9.22
CA VAL A 218 16.91 -4.12 8.71
C VAL A 218 16.04 -3.05 9.35
N VAL A 219 16.66 -1.97 9.79
CA VAL A 219 15.94 -0.77 10.27
C VAL A 219 16.38 0.40 9.41
N LEU A 220 15.41 1.09 8.81
CA LEU A 220 15.66 2.33 8.08
C LEU A 220 14.89 3.48 8.72
N PRO A 221 15.47 4.69 8.84
CA PRO A 221 14.75 5.88 9.26
C PRO A 221 13.73 6.29 8.17
N ALA A 222 12.76 7.13 8.52
CA ALA A 222 11.99 7.85 7.52
C ALA A 222 12.86 8.89 6.79
N PHE A 223 12.45 9.30 5.59
CA PHE A 223 13.03 10.48 4.95
C PHE A 223 12.62 11.72 5.76
N PRO A 224 13.56 12.59 6.19
CA PRO A 224 13.23 13.73 7.03
C PRO A 224 12.26 14.68 6.34
N ALA A 225 11.12 14.92 6.96
CA ALA A 225 10.13 15.90 6.54
C ALA A 225 9.87 16.91 7.67
N ARG A 226 9.70 18.18 7.32
CA ARG A 226 9.25 19.18 8.27
C ARG A 226 7.73 19.13 8.36
N GLN A 227 7.15 19.48 9.50
CA GLN A 227 5.69 19.52 9.66
C GLN A 227 4.97 20.27 8.52
N LYS A 228 5.51 21.40 8.07
CA LYS A 228 4.94 22.18 6.97
C LYS A 228 5.01 21.50 5.60
N ASP A 229 5.84 20.48 5.45
CA ASP A 229 6.02 19.72 4.20
C ASP A 229 5.10 18.48 4.17
N VAL A 230 4.36 18.21 5.25
CA VAL A 230 3.36 17.16 5.37
C VAL A 230 1.98 17.79 5.19
N VAL A 231 1.37 17.56 4.03
CA VAL A 231 0.03 18.06 3.69
C VAL A 231 -1.03 17.01 4.03
N ASP A 232 -0.82 15.79 3.57
CA ASP A 232 -1.74 14.67 3.77
C ASP A 232 -0.96 13.36 3.93
N PRO A 233 -0.97 12.72 5.11
CA PRO A 233 -0.31 11.43 5.31
C PRO A 233 -1.12 10.23 4.79
N THR A 234 -2.35 10.43 4.29
CA THR A 234 -3.19 9.35 3.75
C THR A 234 -2.51 8.68 2.57
N GLY A 235 -2.54 7.36 2.53
CA GLY A 235 -1.92 6.59 1.46
C GLY A 235 -0.38 6.57 1.48
N ALA A 236 0.28 7.17 2.50
CA ALA A 236 1.73 7.09 2.62
C ALA A 236 2.22 5.65 2.79
N GLY A 237 1.50 4.84 3.56
CA GLY A 237 1.78 3.41 3.75
C GLY A 237 1.63 2.61 2.47
N ASP A 238 0.56 2.87 1.71
CA ASP A 238 0.31 2.23 0.41
C ASP A 238 1.34 2.66 -0.63
N SER A 239 1.73 3.94 -0.62
CA SER A 239 2.78 4.47 -1.49
C SER A 239 4.16 3.91 -1.13
N PHE A 240 4.43 3.68 0.16
CA PHE A 240 5.63 2.96 0.60
C PHE A 240 5.63 1.54 0.01
N ALA A 241 4.53 0.80 0.19
CA ALA A 241 4.41 -0.55 -0.37
C ALA A 241 4.54 -0.56 -1.89
N GLY A 242 3.92 0.43 -2.57
CA GLY A 242 4.04 0.59 -4.04
C GLY A 242 5.47 0.84 -4.49
N GLY A 243 6.23 1.71 -3.82
CA GLY A 243 7.64 1.97 -4.12
C GLY A 243 8.52 0.74 -3.88
N MET A 244 8.29 0.04 -2.77
CA MET A 244 8.96 -1.22 -2.42
C MET A 244 8.70 -2.31 -3.46
N MET A 245 7.43 -2.62 -3.72
CA MET A 245 7.04 -3.68 -4.64
C MET A 245 7.36 -3.35 -6.11
N GLY A 246 7.26 -2.07 -6.49
CA GLY A 246 7.70 -1.60 -7.81
C GLY A 246 9.19 -1.85 -8.03
N HIS A 247 10.03 -1.64 -7.02
CA HIS A 247 11.45 -1.97 -7.09
C HIS A 247 11.68 -3.48 -7.22
N LEU A 248 11.02 -4.30 -6.40
CA LEU A 248 11.12 -5.77 -6.45
C LEU A 248 10.68 -6.32 -7.82
N ALA A 249 9.55 -5.84 -8.34
CA ALA A 249 9.06 -6.24 -9.66
C ALA A 249 10.02 -5.84 -10.80
N ARG A 250 10.68 -4.68 -10.68
CA ARG A 250 11.66 -4.20 -11.66
C ARG A 250 12.94 -5.03 -11.67
N THR A 251 13.45 -5.40 -10.50
CA THR A 251 14.69 -6.20 -10.38
C THR A 251 14.46 -7.67 -10.69
N GLY A 252 13.28 -8.19 -10.35
CA GLY A 252 12.99 -9.61 -10.42
C GLY A 252 13.74 -10.45 -9.38
N ASP A 253 14.31 -9.81 -8.39
CA ASP A 253 15.07 -10.42 -7.28
C ASP A 253 14.37 -10.10 -5.95
N HIS A 254 14.22 -11.13 -5.11
CA HIS A 254 13.55 -11.06 -3.81
C HIS A 254 14.51 -11.45 -2.67
N SER A 255 15.82 -11.42 -2.93
CA SER A 255 16.84 -11.66 -1.91
C SER A 255 16.77 -10.64 -0.77
N PHE A 256 17.29 -10.99 0.40
CA PHE A 256 17.32 -10.12 1.55
C PHE A 256 17.98 -8.75 1.26
N GLU A 257 19.04 -8.73 0.46
CA GLU A 257 19.69 -7.48 0.04
C GLU A 257 18.79 -6.63 -0.85
N THR A 258 18.06 -7.25 -1.79
CA THR A 258 17.10 -6.52 -2.63
C THR A 258 15.89 -6.05 -1.84
N LEU A 259 15.40 -6.83 -0.87
CA LEU A 259 14.39 -6.39 0.08
C LEU A 259 14.84 -5.16 0.88
N ARG A 260 16.09 -5.16 1.36
CA ARG A 260 16.70 -4.02 2.05
C ARG A 260 16.73 -2.76 1.17
N GLU A 261 17.12 -2.89 -0.10
CA GLU A 261 17.08 -1.77 -1.05
C GLU A 261 15.65 -1.31 -1.33
N ALA A 262 14.71 -2.24 -1.44
CA ALA A 262 13.31 -1.96 -1.70
C ALA A 262 12.67 -1.11 -0.58
N LEU A 263 13.06 -1.32 0.68
CA LEU A 263 12.63 -0.45 1.79
C LEU A 263 13.05 1.01 1.57
N ALA A 264 14.26 1.26 1.08
CA ALA A 264 14.72 2.62 0.81
C ALA A 264 13.89 3.26 -0.31
N TRP A 265 13.56 2.51 -1.37
CA TRP A 265 12.68 2.97 -2.43
C TRP A 265 11.25 3.24 -1.93
N GLY A 266 10.71 2.38 -1.08
CA GLY A 266 9.42 2.61 -0.41
C GLY A 266 9.45 3.88 0.43
N THR A 267 10.49 4.06 1.26
CA THR A 267 10.66 5.23 2.13
C THR A 267 10.67 6.55 1.34
N ILE A 268 11.46 6.62 0.25
CA ILE A 268 11.52 7.85 -0.53
C ILE A 268 10.22 8.12 -1.28
N THR A 269 9.52 7.07 -1.75
CA THR A 269 8.24 7.21 -2.44
C THR A 269 7.17 7.76 -1.50
N ALA A 270 7.05 7.20 -0.31
CA ALA A 270 6.14 7.72 0.72
C ALA A 270 6.43 9.19 1.07
N SER A 271 7.71 9.59 1.08
CA SER A 271 8.10 10.98 1.35
C SER A 271 7.67 11.99 0.29
N PHE A 272 7.32 11.55 -0.90
CA PHE A 272 6.66 12.38 -1.93
C PHE A 272 5.15 12.39 -1.73
N ALA A 273 4.54 11.23 -1.47
CA ALA A 273 3.09 11.09 -1.33
C ALA A 273 2.50 12.06 -0.29
N ILE A 274 3.15 12.22 0.86
CA ILE A 274 2.67 13.08 1.95
C ILE A 274 2.64 14.58 1.63
N ARG A 275 3.07 15.02 0.46
CA ARG A 275 3.23 16.45 0.10
C ARG A 275 1.99 17.10 -0.50
N ASP A 276 0.99 16.30 -0.84
CA ASP A 276 -0.27 16.77 -1.42
C ASP A 276 -1.37 15.75 -1.16
N PHE A 277 -2.63 16.17 -1.34
CA PHE A 277 -3.79 15.30 -1.17
C PHE A 277 -3.89 14.23 -2.26
N GLY A 278 -4.39 13.06 -1.88
CA GLY A 278 -4.63 11.95 -2.79
C GLY A 278 -3.34 11.55 -3.54
N LEU A 279 -3.41 11.54 -4.88
CA LEU A 279 -2.26 11.17 -5.72
C LEU A 279 -1.36 12.35 -6.12
N GLY A 280 -1.68 13.57 -5.67
CA GLY A 280 -1.00 14.81 -6.10
C GLY A 280 0.50 14.79 -5.81
N GLY A 281 0.92 14.28 -4.65
CA GLY A 281 2.33 14.21 -4.26
C GLY A 281 3.20 13.28 -5.12
N LEU A 282 2.57 12.34 -5.84
CA LEU A 282 3.24 11.43 -6.77
C LEU A 282 3.14 11.86 -8.23
N ALA A 283 2.18 12.74 -8.54
CA ALA A 283 1.91 13.15 -9.91
C ALA A 283 3.09 13.93 -10.52
N GLY A 284 3.45 13.57 -11.75
CA GLY A 284 4.52 14.24 -12.50
C GLY A 284 5.94 13.94 -12.03
N LEU A 285 6.15 13.07 -11.05
CA LEU A 285 7.48 12.65 -10.64
C LEU A 285 8.20 11.90 -11.77
N SER A 286 9.46 12.22 -11.95
CA SER A 286 10.35 11.53 -12.86
C SER A 286 11.22 10.49 -12.14
N THR A 287 11.79 9.58 -12.91
CA THR A 287 12.80 8.64 -12.38
C THR A 287 14.01 9.37 -11.76
N ASP A 288 14.36 10.55 -12.29
CA ASP A 288 15.49 11.32 -11.79
C ASP A 288 15.17 11.99 -10.44
N ASP A 289 13.92 12.42 -10.21
CA ASP A 289 13.47 12.89 -8.89
C ASP A 289 13.62 11.79 -7.82
N LEU A 290 13.21 10.57 -8.17
CA LEU A 290 13.34 9.42 -7.28
C LEU A 290 14.81 9.09 -6.98
N LYS A 291 15.68 9.07 -8.00
CA LYS A 291 17.12 8.81 -7.82
C LYS A 291 17.79 9.89 -6.98
N GLN A 292 17.45 11.14 -7.23
CA GLN A 292 17.98 12.26 -6.44
C GLN A 292 17.56 12.13 -4.97
N ARG A 293 16.28 11.86 -4.72
CA ARG A 293 15.76 11.64 -3.37
C ARG A 293 16.44 10.46 -2.66
N LEU A 294 16.68 9.37 -3.39
CA LEU A 294 17.42 8.21 -2.85
C LEU A 294 18.86 8.56 -2.53
N ALA A 295 19.54 9.33 -3.38
CA ALA A 295 20.89 9.80 -3.11
C ALA A 295 20.96 10.68 -1.87
N ASP A 296 19.98 11.55 -1.66
CA ASP A 296 19.88 12.38 -0.47
C ASP A 296 19.53 11.55 0.77
N PHE A 297 18.64 10.56 0.64
CA PHE A 297 18.32 9.63 1.73
C PHE A 297 19.55 8.84 2.20
N ARG A 298 20.38 8.35 1.27
CA ARG A 298 21.63 7.67 1.60
C ARG A 298 22.59 8.55 2.42
N LYS A 299 22.66 9.86 2.11
CA LYS A 299 23.52 10.80 2.87
C LYS A 299 23.04 10.98 4.31
N VAL A 300 21.72 11.06 4.54
CA VAL A 300 21.16 11.29 5.87
C VAL A 300 21.02 10.02 6.71
N SER A 301 21.07 8.84 6.08
CA SER A 301 20.99 7.53 6.75
C SER A 301 22.35 6.83 6.91
N SER A 302 23.44 7.39 6.35
CA SER A 302 24.80 6.85 6.53
C SER A 302 25.43 7.33 7.87
N PHE A 303 26.28 6.52 8.44
CA PHE A 303 27.07 6.80 9.65
C PHE A 303 28.53 6.33 9.46
#